data_aa9e1df2b890f1ab20186467b1f4b782
#
_entry.id   aa9e1df2b890f1ab20186467b1f4b782
#
_cell.length_a   1.000
_cell.length_b   1.000
_cell.length_c   1.000
_cell.angle_alpha   90.00
_cell.angle_beta   90.00
_cell.angle_gamma   90.00
#
_symmetry.space_group_name_H-M   'P 1'
#
loop_
_entity.id
_entity.type
_entity.pdbx_description
1 polymer ?
#
loop_
_entity_poly.entity_id
_entity_poly.type
_entity_poly.pdbx_seq_one_letter_code
_entity_poly.pdbx_strand_id
1 'polypeptide(L)'
;MRSAEKAVPLTSAYSVVCLLPQAQFNNFRSCAQGNVFHSLLCLGAQRKGMVISMLNNKGFDLWADGYDKTVGISDEENTYPFAGYKKVLGLIFQTIMGVENAVVLDIGFGTGTLTTKLYERGCSIYGQDFSSRMIALASEKMPNAQLYQGDFSKGLVEPLRSFRYDYIVATYSLHHLTDAQKKSFLSDLRGYLKENGKIIIGDVAFETREALEQCKWKAGDAWDPDEIYFVVEELRKDFPALSFTQMSDCAGVLMLG
;
A
#
# COMPACT_ATOMS: atom_id res chain seq x y z
N MET A 1 6.12 50.96 36.01
CA MET A 1 6.07 49.59 36.50
C MET A 1 5.94 48.69 35.29
N ARG A 2 7.00 47.95 34.96
CA ARG A 2 7.08 47.06 33.79
C ARG A 2 6.75 45.65 34.26
N SER A 3 5.73 45.01 33.70
CA SER A 3 5.42 43.60 33.91
C SER A 3 6.15 42.78 32.86
N ALA A 4 6.91 41.80 33.30
CA ALA A 4 7.71 40.91 32.52
C ALA A 4 6.84 39.81 31.90
N GLU A 5 6.92 39.66 30.59
CA GLU A 5 6.45 38.48 29.83
C GLU A 5 7.39 37.31 30.09
N LYS A 6 6.83 36.20 30.56
CA LYS A 6 7.54 34.92 30.69
C LYS A 6 7.53 34.19 29.33
N ALA A 7 8.70 34.03 28.75
CA ALA A 7 8.92 33.17 27.60
C ALA A 7 8.78 31.69 28.01
N VAL A 8 8.02 30.91 27.24
CA VAL A 8 7.91 29.45 27.33
C VAL A 8 9.04 28.85 26.47
N PRO A 9 9.83 27.90 26.97
CA PRO A 9 10.90 27.31 26.18
C PRO A 9 10.34 26.30 25.15
N LEU A 10 10.75 26.46 23.89
CA LEU A 10 10.60 25.50 22.82
C LEU A 10 11.43 24.26 23.14
N THR A 11 10.77 23.14 23.39
CA THR A 11 11.44 21.83 23.50
C THR A 11 11.85 21.35 22.12
N SER A 12 13.13 21.09 22.00
CA SER A 12 13.86 20.68 20.80
C SER A 12 13.33 19.38 20.21
N ALA A 13 13.15 19.41 18.88
CA ALA A 13 13.06 18.22 18.06
C ALA A 13 14.44 17.49 18.07
N TYR A 14 14.45 16.27 18.58
CA TYR A 14 15.64 15.43 18.52
C TYR A 14 15.84 14.93 17.08
N SER A 15 16.81 15.50 16.39
CA SER A 15 17.40 14.91 15.19
C SER A 15 18.30 13.76 15.63
N VAL A 16 17.87 12.51 15.49
CA VAL A 16 18.74 11.35 15.65
C VAL A 16 19.48 11.15 14.33
N VAL A 17 20.69 11.70 14.28
CA VAL A 17 21.68 11.35 13.26
C VAL A 17 22.32 10.03 13.69
N CYS A 18 21.96 8.92 13.04
CA CYS A 18 22.67 7.65 13.19
C CYS A 18 24.04 7.75 12.53
N LEU A 19 25.07 8.01 13.33
CA LEU A 19 26.47 7.82 12.96
C LEU A 19 26.76 6.31 12.97
N LEU A 20 26.85 5.70 11.81
CA LEU A 20 27.38 4.34 11.66
C LEU A 20 28.90 4.38 11.87
N PRO A 21 29.49 3.45 12.68
CA PRO A 21 30.93 3.36 12.83
C PRO A 21 31.58 2.94 11.50
N GLN A 22 32.62 3.64 11.08
CA GLN A 22 33.42 3.40 9.86
C GLN A 22 34.08 2.00 9.78
N ALA A 23 33.98 1.18 10.80
CA ALA A 23 34.64 -0.14 10.85
C ALA A 23 33.95 -1.25 10.02
N GLN A 24 32.78 -1.01 9.43
CA GLN A 24 32.06 -2.05 8.66
C GLN A 24 32.24 -1.97 7.14
N PHE A 25 32.95 -0.99 6.62
CA PHE A 25 33.21 -0.85 5.16
C PHE A 25 34.36 -1.71 4.63
N ASN A 26 35.18 -2.32 5.47
CA ASN A 26 36.37 -3.07 5.02
C ASN A 26 36.10 -4.56 4.69
N ASN A 27 34.90 -5.11 4.91
CA ASN A 27 34.59 -6.51 4.61
C ASN A 27 33.92 -6.74 3.23
N PHE A 28 33.79 -5.70 2.40
CA PHE A 28 33.16 -5.82 1.07
C PHE A 28 34.09 -6.27 -0.06
N ARG A 29 35.38 -6.51 0.20
CA ARG A 29 36.35 -6.91 -0.84
C ARG A 29 36.64 -8.40 -0.97
N SER A 30 36.03 -9.27 -0.18
CA SER A 30 36.34 -10.72 -0.16
C SER A 30 35.20 -11.64 -0.60
N CYS A 31 34.12 -11.15 -1.16
CA CYS A 31 33.01 -12.00 -1.61
C CYS A 31 32.72 -11.84 -3.11
N ALA A 32 33.77 -11.92 -3.93
CA ALA A 32 33.69 -11.92 -5.38
C ALA A 32 33.93 -13.32 -5.94
N GLN A 33 33.24 -14.34 -5.43
CA GLN A 33 33.02 -15.64 -6.11
C GLN A 33 32.11 -16.51 -5.23
N GLY A 34 30.88 -16.71 -5.71
CA GLY A 34 29.99 -17.76 -5.21
C GLY A 34 28.89 -17.28 -4.25
N ASN A 35 27.68 -17.40 -4.73
CA ASN A 35 26.39 -17.34 -4.01
C ASN A 35 25.87 -15.98 -3.56
N VAL A 36 25.24 -15.29 -4.50
CA VAL A 36 24.41 -14.10 -4.30
C VAL A 36 23.18 -14.39 -3.42
N PHE A 37 22.77 -15.67 -3.28
CA PHE A 37 21.58 -16.08 -2.52
C PHE A 37 21.72 -15.98 -0.99
N HIS A 38 22.95 -16.06 -0.45
CA HIS A 38 23.12 -16.03 1.01
C HIS A 38 23.18 -14.63 1.60
N SER A 39 23.48 -13.62 0.80
CA SER A 39 23.56 -12.24 1.27
C SER A 39 22.20 -11.53 1.38
N LEU A 40 21.19 -11.99 0.65
CA LEU A 40 19.82 -11.46 0.71
C LEU A 40 19.04 -11.94 1.96
N LEU A 41 19.30 -13.15 2.42
CA LEU A 41 18.72 -13.69 3.67
C LEU A 41 19.26 -12.95 4.92
N CYS A 42 20.52 -12.50 4.89
CA CYS A 42 21.06 -11.70 6.01
C CYS A 42 20.51 -10.27 6.06
N LEU A 43 20.02 -9.72 4.95
CA LEU A 43 19.38 -8.39 4.93
C LEU A 43 17.96 -8.42 5.50
N GLY A 44 17.26 -9.55 5.44
CA GLY A 44 15.94 -9.73 6.03
C GLY A 44 15.94 -9.70 7.57
N ALA A 45 16.99 -10.24 8.20
CA ALA A 45 17.08 -10.32 9.67
C ALA A 45 17.40 -8.98 10.35
N GLN A 46 18.02 -8.03 9.65
CA GLN A 46 18.36 -6.70 10.21
C GLN A 46 17.24 -5.66 10.05
N ARG A 47 16.14 -5.98 9.35
CA ARG A 47 15.05 -5.03 9.06
C ARG A 47 13.99 -4.90 10.16
N LYS A 48 13.96 -5.78 11.17
CA LYS A 48 12.97 -5.70 12.27
C LYS A 48 12.99 -4.38 13.07
N GLY A 49 14.10 -3.62 13.06
CA GLY A 49 14.18 -2.32 13.75
C GLY A 49 13.90 -1.10 12.85
N MET A 50 13.79 -1.29 11.54
CA MET A 50 13.69 -0.19 10.57
C MET A 50 12.27 0.05 10.05
N VAL A 51 11.38 -0.93 10.18
CA VAL A 51 10.00 -0.87 9.65
C VAL A 51 9.13 0.09 10.45
N ILE A 52 9.28 0.15 11.78
CA ILE A 52 8.48 1.03 12.65
C ILE A 52 8.69 2.53 12.34
N SER A 53 9.84 2.91 11.77
CA SER A 53 10.15 4.30 11.40
C SER A 53 9.72 4.65 9.97
N MET A 54 9.30 3.68 9.18
CA MET A 54 9.01 3.83 7.74
C MET A 54 7.57 4.24 7.40
N LEU A 55 6.68 4.35 8.38
CA LEU A 55 5.29 4.79 8.16
C LEU A 55 5.15 6.29 7.87
N ASN A 56 6.24 6.99 7.58
CA ASN A 56 6.20 8.35 7.07
C ASN A 56 6.57 8.37 5.57
N ASN A 57 6.17 9.44 4.87
CA ASN A 57 6.40 9.60 3.44
C ASN A 57 7.85 9.36 2.99
N LYS A 58 8.84 9.76 3.80
CA LYS A 58 10.27 9.55 3.48
C LYS A 58 10.67 8.07 3.48
N GLY A 59 10.06 7.26 4.34
CA GLY A 59 10.27 5.81 4.35
C GLY A 59 9.75 5.15 3.07
N PHE A 60 8.54 5.51 2.64
CA PHE A 60 7.97 5.06 1.37
C PHE A 60 8.77 5.56 0.16
N ASP A 61 9.27 6.80 0.17
CA ASP A 61 10.12 7.33 -0.89
C ASP A 61 11.42 6.53 -1.06
N LEU A 62 12.05 6.11 0.04
CA LEU A 62 13.26 5.26 -0.01
C LEU A 62 12.98 3.85 -0.53
N TRP A 63 11.76 3.37 -0.40
CA TRP A 63 11.34 2.03 -0.79
C TRP A 63 10.95 1.93 -2.28
N ALA A 64 10.55 3.03 -2.87
CA ALA A 64 10.02 3.09 -4.23
C ALA A 64 10.97 2.49 -5.29
N ASP A 65 12.26 2.74 -5.20
CA ASP A 65 13.25 2.32 -6.22
C ASP A 65 13.46 0.78 -6.29
N GLY A 66 13.09 0.05 -5.25
CA GLY A 66 13.21 -1.43 -5.19
C GLY A 66 11.89 -2.17 -5.07
N TYR A 67 10.77 -1.46 -4.96
CA TYR A 67 9.48 -2.01 -4.61
C TYR A 67 8.98 -3.06 -5.61
N ASP A 68 8.92 -2.71 -6.89
CA ASP A 68 8.42 -3.58 -7.95
C ASP A 68 9.21 -4.90 -8.05
N LYS A 69 10.53 -4.86 -7.80
CA LYS A 69 11.38 -6.05 -7.79
C LYS A 69 11.09 -6.95 -6.59
N THR A 70 10.91 -6.37 -5.40
CA THR A 70 10.61 -7.14 -4.18
C THR A 70 9.25 -7.82 -4.28
N VAL A 71 8.23 -7.10 -4.78
CA VAL A 71 6.90 -7.64 -5.06
C VAL A 71 6.98 -8.78 -6.07
N GLY A 72 7.76 -8.63 -7.15
CA GLY A 72 7.93 -9.65 -8.18
C GLY A 72 8.49 -10.97 -7.62
N ILE A 73 9.50 -10.92 -6.78
CA ILE A 73 10.10 -12.11 -6.16
C ILE A 73 9.08 -12.83 -5.26
N SER A 74 8.39 -12.12 -4.38
CA SER A 74 7.41 -12.70 -3.47
C SER A 74 6.21 -13.34 -4.21
N ASP A 75 5.75 -12.73 -5.33
CA ASP A 75 4.71 -13.30 -6.18
C ASP A 75 5.18 -14.58 -6.90
N GLU A 76 6.41 -14.59 -7.44
CA GLU A 76 6.98 -15.77 -8.11
C GLU A 76 7.16 -16.95 -7.17
N GLU A 77 7.58 -16.70 -5.94
CA GLU A 77 7.71 -17.73 -4.89
C GLU A 77 6.36 -18.14 -4.28
N ASN A 78 5.27 -17.44 -4.62
CA ASN A 78 3.93 -17.59 -4.06
C ASN A 78 3.93 -17.53 -2.52
N THR A 79 4.71 -16.59 -1.98
CA THR A 79 4.91 -16.39 -0.54
C THR A 79 4.25 -15.09 -0.05
N TYR A 80 3.88 -15.08 1.23
CA TYR A 80 3.43 -13.87 1.93
C TYR A 80 4.50 -12.76 1.84
N PRO A 81 4.12 -11.48 1.67
CA PRO A 81 2.73 -10.95 1.60
C PRO A 81 2.15 -10.90 0.18
N PHE A 82 2.92 -11.09 -0.87
CA PHE A 82 2.51 -10.86 -2.26
C PHE A 82 2.16 -12.13 -3.04
N ALA A 83 1.90 -13.25 -2.34
CA ALA A 83 1.45 -14.48 -2.98
C ALA A 83 0.19 -14.22 -3.82
N GLY A 84 0.24 -14.53 -5.12
CA GLY A 84 -0.86 -14.31 -6.03
C GLY A 84 -1.07 -12.86 -6.47
N TYR A 85 -0.11 -11.98 -6.29
CA TYR A 85 -0.15 -10.56 -6.65
C TYR A 85 -0.63 -10.33 -8.09
N LYS A 86 -0.03 -11.02 -9.06
CA LYS A 86 -0.43 -10.91 -10.47
C LYS A 86 -1.87 -11.33 -10.72
N LYS A 87 -2.36 -12.36 -10.00
CA LYS A 87 -3.75 -12.81 -10.10
C LYS A 87 -4.71 -11.76 -9.55
N VAL A 88 -4.38 -11.15 -8.41
CA VAL A 88 -5.15 -10.04 -7.81
C VAL A 88 -5.27 -8.89 -8.79
N LEU A 89 -4.13 -8.38 -9.30
CA LEU A 89 -4.15 -7.27 -10.27
C LEU A 89 -4.86 -7.65 -11.57
N GLY A 90 -4.68 -8.90 -12.04
CA GLY A 90 -5.34 -9.41 -13.24
C GLY A 90 -6.87 -9.42 -13.13
N LEU A 91 -7.42 -9.88 -11.99
CA LEU A 91 -8.86 -9.88 -11.74
C LEU A 91 -9.41 -8.45 -11.69
N ILE A 92 -8.74 -7.54 -10.98
CA ILE A 92 -9.15 -6.13 -10.88
C ILE A 92 -9.12 -5.48 -12.27
N PHE A 93 -8.04 -5.67 -13.03
CA PHE A 93 -7.90 -5.15 -14.37
C PHE A 93 -9.04 -5.64 -15.28
N GLN A 94 -9.32 -6.95 -15.33
CA GLN A 94 -10.39 -7.53 -16.14
C GLN A 94 -11.77 -6.98 -15.76
N THR A 95 -12.01 -6.78 -14.46
CA THR A 95 -13.28 -6.23 -13.97
C THR A 95 -13.49 -4.81 -14.48
N ILE A 96 -12.45 -3.96 -14.41
CA ILE A 96 -12.53 -2.56 -14.85
C ILE A 96 -12.67 -2.47 -16.37
N MET A 97 -12.01 -3.35 -17.12
CA MET A 97 -12.10 -3.40 -18.59
C MET A 97 -13.49 -3.77 -19.13
N GLY A 98 -14.41 -4.19 -18.29
CA GLY A 98 -15.82 -4.34 -18.62
C GLY A 98 -16.56 -3.02 -18.89
N VAL A 99 -15.96 -1.87 -18.56
CA VAL A 99 -16.52 -0.52 -18.79
C VAL A 99 -15.56 0.27 -19.67
N GLU A 100 -16.02 0.70 -20.85
CA GLU A 100 -15.22 1.53 -21.74
C GLU A 100 -15.00 2.93 -21.13
N ASN A 101 -13.77 3.45 -21.28
CA ASN A 101 -13.38 4.77 -20.78
C ASN A 101 -13.72 5.01 -19.31
N ALA A 102 -13.60 3.96 -18.49
CA ALA A 102 -13.91 4.01 -17.07
C ALA A 102 -13.14 5.14 -16.36
N VAL A 103 -13.81 5.82 -15.45
CA VAL A 103 -13.20 6.80 -14.54
C VAL A 103 -12.79 6.06 -13.28
N VAL A 104 -11.49 5.98 -13.03
CA VAL A 104 -10.90 5.17 -11.95
C VAL A 104 -10.15 6.07 -10.98
N LEU A 105 -10.44 5.89 -9.68
CA LEU A 105 -9.66 6.45 -8.58
C LEU A 105 -8.83 5.34 -7.95
N ASP A 106 -7.51 5.51 -7.87
CA ASP A 106 -6.59 4.56 -7.24
C ASP A 106 -6.03 5.15 -5.93
N ILE A 107 -6.25 4.44 -4.82
CA ILE A 107 -5.84 4.82 -3.46
C ILE A 107 -4.56 4.07 -3.08
N GLY A 108 -3.46 4.81 -2.91
CA GLY A 108 -2.14 4.22 -2.69
C GLY A 108 -1.63 3.53 -3.95
N PHE A 109 -1.67 4.23 -5.08
CA PHE A 109 -1.35 3.67 -6.40
C PHE A 109 0.13 3.27 -6.57
N GLY A 110 1.02 3.68 -5.66
CA GLY A 110 2.43 3.35 -5.69
C GLY A 110 3.12 3.79 -6.99
N THR A 111 3.87 2.89 -7.61
CA THR A 111 4.52 3.13 -8.92
C THR A 111 3.55 3.08 -10.10
N GLY A 112 2.27 2.82 -9.86
CA GLY A 112 1.22 2.75 -10.87
C GLY A 112 1.19 1.42 -11.64
N THR A 113 1.57 0.29 -11.04
CA THR A 113 1.66 -1.02 -11.71
C THR A 113 0.33 -1.45 -12.35
N LEU A 114 -0.79 -1.30 -11.65
CA LEU A 114 -2.13 -1.55 -12.18
C LEU A 114 -2.59 -0.36 -13.04
N THR A 115 -2.47 0.82 -12.50
CA THR A 115 -3.07 2.06 -13.02
C THR A 115 -2.51 2.45 -14.39
N THR A 116 -1.21 2.24 -14.63
CA THR A 116 -0.59 2.46 -15.95
C THR A 116 -1.25 1.60 -17.03
N LYS A 117 -1.53 0.33 -16.73
CA LYS A 117 -2.19 -0.57 -17.68
C LYS A 117 -3.63 -0.14 -17.99
N LEU A 118 -4.34 0.38 -16.99
CA LEU A 118 -5.69 0.94 -17.18
C LEU A 118 -5.64 2.23 -18.00
N TYR A 119 -4.68 3.10 -17.72
CA TYR A 119 -4.44 4.33 -18.47
C TYR A 119 -4.15 4.06 -19.96
N GLU A 120 -3.27 3.10 -20.26
CA GLU A 120 -2.95 2.67 -21.63
C GLU A 120 -4.17 2.11 -22.37
N ARG A 121 -5.21 1.68 -21.67
CA ARG A 121 -6.47 1.19 -22.25
C ARG A 121 -7.56 2.26 -22.29
N GLY A 122 -7.22 3.52 -22.05
CA GLY A 122 -8.13 4.65 -22.21
C GLY A 122 -8.96 5.01 -20.97
N CYS A 123 -8.69 4.39 -19.80
CA CYS A 123 -9.31 4.83 -18.57
C CYS A 123 -8.87 6.24 -18.17
N SER A 124 -9.79 7.02 -17.61
CA SER A 124 -9.47 8.30 -16.97
C SER A 124 -8.99 8.04 -15.56
N ILE A 125 -7.70 8.32 -15.30
CA ILE A 125 -7.05 7.97 -14.04
C ILE A 125 -6.97 9.17 -13.09
N TYR A 126 -7.43 8.94 -11.88
CA TYR A 126 -7.26 9.78 -10.69
C TYR A 126 -6.56 8.95 -9.62
N GLY A 127 -5.72 9.57 -8.80
CA GLY A 127 -5.03 8.83 -7.75
C GLY A 127 -4.57 9.69 -6.59
N GLN A 128 -4.46 9.04 -5.44
CA GLN A 128 -3.87 9.61 -4.23
C GLN A 128 -2.83 8.66 -3.67
N ASP A 129 -1.63 9.15 -3.43
CA ASP A 129 -0.55 8.41 -2.79
C ASP A 129 0.15 9.29 -1.74
N PHE A 130 0.73 8.65 -0.75
CA PHE A 130 1.43 9.33 0.34
C PHE A 130 2.84 9.77 -0.07
N SER A 131 3.50 9.00 -0.94
CA SER A 131 4.88 9.16 -1.35
C SER A 131 5.00 10.08 -2.57
N SER A 132 5.71 11.19 -2.43
CA SER A 132 6.02 12.07 -3.55
C SER A 132 6.88 11.37 -4.61
N ARG A 133 7.71 10.41 -4.21
CA ARG A 133 8.54 9.62 -5.12
C ARG A 133 7.71 8.66 -5.97
N MET A 134 6.73 7.97 -5.37
CA MET A 134 5.79 7.11 -6.09
C MET A 134 5.00 7.92 -7.13
N ILE A 135 4.51 9.09 -6.74
CA ILE A 135 3.79 10.00 -7.64
C ILE A 135 4.66 10.41 -8.82
N ALA A 136 5.92 10.76 -8.59
CA ALA A 136 6.83 11.14 -9.67
C ALA A 136 7.01 9.99 -10.69
N LEU A 137 7.26 8.76 -10.20
CA LEU A 137 7.41 7.57 -11.06
C LEU A 137 6.13 7.21 -11.84
N ALA A 138 4.98 7.35 -11.20
CA ALA A 138 3.69 7.10 -11.86
C ALA A 138 3.34 8.17 -12.89
N SER A 139 3.64 9.45 -12.59
CA SER A 139 3.39 10.58 -13.49
C SER A 139 4.19 10.48 -14.80
N GLU A 140 5.42 9.96 -14.74
CA GLU A 140 6.23 9.72 -15.95
C GLU A 140 5.53 8.71 -16.90
N LYS A 141 4.83 7.71 -16.32
CA LYS A 141 4.10 6.68 -17.08
C LYS A 141 2.73 7.15 -17.55
N MET A 142 2.11 8.06 -16.82
CA MET A 142 0.72 8.51 -17.01
C MET A 142 0.62 10.04 -17.03
N PRO A 143 1.14 10.73 -18.06
CA PRO A 143 1.27 12.19 -18.06
C PRO A 143 -0.04 12.98 -17.98
N ASN A 144 -1.18 12.37 -18.35
CA ASN A 144 -2.51 13.00 -18.27
C ASN A 144 -3.33 12.53 -17.07
N ALA A 145 -2.79 11.65 -16.21
CA ALA A 145 -3.48 11.23 -14.99
C ALA A 145 -3.48 12.36 -13.95
N GLN A 146 -4.52 12.40 -13.14
CA GLN A 146 -4.64 13.38 -12.05
C GLN A 146 -4.20 12.75 -10.73
N LEU A 147 -2.92 12.85 -10.43
CA LEU A 147 -2.27 12.23 -9.29
C LEU A 147 -1.94 13.26 -8.21
N TYR A 148 -2.33 12.98 -6.98
CA TYR A 148 -2.19 13.91 -5.86
C TYR A 148 -1.47 13.26 -4.69
N GLN A 149 -0.64 14.06 -4.01
CA GLN A 149 -0.06 13.65 -2.75
C GLN A 149 -1.07 13.82 -1.61
N GLY A 150 -1.27 12.77 -0.81
CA GLY A 150 -2.15 12.84 0.34
C GLY A 150 -2.14 11.58 1.20
N ASP A 151 -2.40 11.77 2.47
CA ASP A 151 -2.54 10.73 3.47
C ASP A 151 -4.00 10.28 3.50
N PHE A 152 -4.30 9.11 2.91
CA PHE A 152 -5.66 8.59 2.84
C PHE A 152 -6.24 8.18 4.21
N SER A 153 -5.41 8.06 5.25
CA SER A 153 -5.92 7.91 6.62
C SER A 153 -6.74 9.12 7.09
N LYS A 154 -6.57 10.26 6.42
CA LYS A 154 -7.31 11.52 6.62
C LYS A 154 -8.42 11.74 5.58
N GLY A 155 -8.68 10.74 4.73
CA GLY A 155 -9.65 10.80 3.64
C GLY A 155 -9.06 11.26 2.32
N LEU A 156 -9.93 11.52 1.34
CA LEU A 156 -9.51 12.01 0.04
C LEU A 156 -9.07 13.48 0.11
N VAL A 157 -8.04 13.82 -0.67
CA VAL A 157 -7.68 15.22 -0.90
C VAL A 157 -8.80 15.96 -1.64
N GLU A 158 -8.90 17.26 -1.41
CA GLU A 158 -10.02 18.09 -1.89
C GLU A 158 -10.27 17.96 -3.40
N PRO A 159 -9.26 18.02 -4.30
CA PRO A 159 -9.51 17.92 -5.74
C PRO A 159 -10.22 16.62 -6.17
N LEU A 160 -10.00 15.49 -5.47
CA LEU A 160 -10.62 14.20 -5.78
C LEU A 160 -12.08 14.12 -5.35
N ARG A 161 -12.53 14.94 -4.42
CA ARG A 161 -13.91 14.92 -3.87
C ARG A 161 -14.95 15.45 -4.86
N SER A 162 -14.52 16.20 -5.88
CA SER A 162 -15.41 16.81 -6.87
C SER A 162 -15.86 15.86 -7.97
N PHE A 163 -15.28 14.67 -8.04
CA PHE A 163 -15.57 13.68 -9.07
C PHE A 163 -16.44 12.53 -8.57
N ARG A 164 -16.94 11.75 -9.54
CA ARG A 164 -17.61 10.46 -9.31
C ARG A 164 -16.95 9.42 -10.19
N TYR A 165 -16.73 8.25 -9.62
CA TYR A 165 -15.89 7.20 -10.20
C TYR A 165 -16.73 5.98 -10.56
N ASP A 166 -16.40 5.36 -11.70
CA ASP A 166 -16.91 4.04 -12.05
C ASP A 166 -16.29 2.98 -11.12
N TYR A 167 -15.00 3.16 -10.84
CA TYR A 167 -14.28 2.30 -9.92
C TYR A 167 -13.39 3.10 -8.98
N ILE A 168 -13.40 2.72 -7.71
CA ILE A 168 -12.40 3.15 -6.73
C ILE A 168 -11.61 1.90 -6.38
N VAL A 169 -10.30 1.92 -6.61
CA VAL A 169 -9.44 0.77 -6.36
C VAL A 169 -8.42 1.09 -5.27
N ALA A 170 -8.01 0.06 -4.54
CA ALA A 170 -6.89 0.11 -3.62
C ALA A 170 -6.16 -1.23 -3.68
N THR A 171 -4.87 -1.22 -3.99
CA THR A 171 -4.08 -2.45 -4.11
C THR A 171 -2.90 -2.42 -3.16
N TYR A 172 -2.88 -3.35 -2.20
CA TYR A 172 -1.81 -3.49 -1.20
C TYR A 172 -1.48 -2.17 -0.48
N SER A 173 -2.51 -1.44 -0.06
CA SER A 173 -2.36 -0.13 0.56
C SER A 173 -3.20 0.06 1.83
N LEU A 174 -4.42 -0.52 1.90
CA LEU A 174 -5.33 -0.26 3.02
C LEU A 174 -5.00 -1.06 4.29
N HIS A 175 -4.10 -2.02 4.24
CA HIS A 175 -3.60 -2.71 5.44
C HIS A 175 -2.84 -1.77 6.41
N HIS A 176 -2.47 -0.58 5.98
CA HIS A 176 -1.91 0.47 6.85
C HIS A 176 -2.96 1.19 7.70
N LEU A 177 -4.25 0.96 7.46
CA LEU A 177 -5.35 1.51 8.25
C LEU A 177 -5.79 0.52 9.34
N THR A 178 -6.19 1.04 10.49
CA THR A 178 -6.92 0.25 11.49
C THR A 178 -8.28 -0.19 10.95
N ASP A 179 -8.88 -1.24 11.53
CA ASP A 179 -10.20 -1.72 11.08
C ASP A 179 -11.29 -0.64 11.19
N ALA A 180 -11.22 0.20 12.23
CA ALA A 180 -12.15 1.32 12.37
C ALA A 180 -11.95 2.38 11.26
N GLN A 181 -10.71 2.69 10.91
CA GLN A 181 -10.39 3.60 9.81
C GLN A 181 -10.80 3.03 8.46
N LYS A 182 -10.58 1.73 8.20
CA LYS A 182 -11.04 1.05 6.98
C LYS A 182 -12.55 1.18 6.82
N LYS A 183 -13.32 0.88 7.87
CA LYS A 183 -14.79 0.97 7.86
C LYS A 183 -15.27 2.38 7.57
N SER A 184 -14.72 3.38 8.25
CA SER A 184 -15.06 4.79 8.01
C SER A 184 -14.70 5.21 6.59
N PHE A 185 -13.49 4.91 6.14
CA PHE A 185 -13.01 5.31 4.83
C PHE A 185 -13.80 4.65 3.69
N LEU A 186 -14.10 3.36 3.79
CA LEU A 186 -14.94 2.66 2.80
C LEU A 186 -16.36 3.21 2.75
N SER A 187 -16.94 3.59 3.90
CA SER A 187 -18.23 4.25 3.96
C SER A 187 -18.21 5.61 3.24
N ASP A 188 -17.17 6.39 3.46
CA ASP A 188 -16.98 7.69 2.81
C ASP A 188 -16.78 7.54 1.29
N LEU A 189 -15.96 6.57 0.87
CA LEU A 189 -15.68 6.31 -0.55
C LEU A 189 -16.92 5.95 -1.36
N ARG A 190 -17.91 5.29 -0.76
CA ARG A 190 -19.20 4.99 -1.44
C ARG A 190 -19.89 6.26 -1.93
N GLY A 191 -19.75 7.38 -1.23
CA GLY A 191 -20.30 8.67 -1.64
C GLY A 191 -19.70 9.25 -2.93
N TYR A 192 -18.57 8.71 -3.38
CA TYR A 192 -17.89 9.14 -4.61
C TYR A 192 -18.08 8.18 -5.79
N LEU A 193 -18.85 7.12 -5.62
CA LEU A 193 -19.21 6.23 -6.72
C LEU A 193 -20.27 6.85 -7.64
N LYS A 194 -20.19 6.55 -8.93
CA LYS A 194 -21.29 6.68 -9.86
C LYS A 194 -22.37 5.64 -9.58
N GLU A 195 -23.53 5.78 -10.23
CA GLU A 195 -24.52 4.71 -10.26
C GLU A 195 -23.88 3.42 -10.81
N ASN A 196 -24.06 2.31 -10.11
CA ASN A 196 -23.41 1.01 -10.38
C ASN A 196 -21.88 0.99 -10.24
N GLY A 197 -21.26 2.06 -9.75
CA GLY A 197 -19.83 2.09 -9.46
C GLY A 197 -19.46 1.13 -8.32
N LYS A 198 -18.16 0.73 -8.28
CA LYS A 198 -17.69 -0.24 -7.29
C LYS A 198 -16.37 0.19 -6.65
N ILE A 199 -16.23 -0.16 -5.37
CA ILE A 199 -14.93 -0.15 -4.69
C ILE A 199 -14.36 -1.56 -4.81
N ILE A 200 -13.10 -1.68 -5.27
CA ILE A 200 -12.39 -2.95 -5.43
C ILE A 200 -11.06 -2.87 -4.68
N ILE A 201 -10.88 -3.77 -3.72
CA ILE A 201 -9.68 -3.82 -2.89
C ILE A 201 -8.96 -5.14 -3.18
N GLY A 202 -7.71 -5.07 -3.61
CA GLY A 202 -6.80 -6.22 -3.70
C GLY A 202 -5.76 -6.09 -2.59
N ASP A 203 -5.75 -7.02 -1.63
CA ASP A 203 -4.87 -6.90 -0.48
C ASP A 203 -4.61 -8.26 0.18
N VAL A 204 -3.74 -8.29 1.18
CA VAL A 204 -3.68 -9.40 2.11
C VAL A 204 -5.00 -9.46 2.86
N ALA A 205 -5.76 -10.53 2.61
CA ALA A 205 -7.13 -10.66 3.04
C ALA A 205 -7.53 -12.12 3.23
N PHE A 206 -8.35 -12.36 4.24
CA PHE A 206 -8.78 -13.68 4.67
C PHE A 206 -10.28 -13.71 4.85
N GLU A 207 -10.92 -14.85 4.50
CA GLU A 207 -12.36 -15.02 4.73
C GLU A 207 -12.68 -14.98 6.22
N THR A 208 -11.86 -15.66 7.07
CA THR A 208 -12.07 -15.77 8.51
C THR A 208 -10.83 -15.40 9.33
N ARG A 209 -11.04 -15.14 10.61
CA ARG A 209 -9.96 -14.89 11.57
C ARG A 209 -9.01 -16.09 11.69
N GLU A 210 -9.54 -17.30 11.66
CA GLU A 210 -8.75 -18.53 11.73
C GLU A 210 -7.79 -18.65 10.53
N ALA A 211 -8.23 -18.28 9.33
CA ALA A 211 -7.39 -18.30 8.14
C ALA A 211 -6.23 -17.29 8.26
N LEU A 212 -6.49 -16.11 8.81
CA LEU A 212 -5.46 -15.11 9.12
C LEU A 212 -4.42 -15.66 10.11
N GLU A 213 -4.88 -16.23 11.22
CA GLU A 213 -3.97 -16.78 12.24
C GLU A 213 -3.13 -17.96 11.71
N GLN A 214 -3.70 -18.78 10.84
CA GLN A 214 -2.96 -19.84 10.15
C GLN A 214 -1.88 -19.29 9.21
N CYS A 215 -2.19 -18.25 8.44
CA CYS A 215 -1.20 -17.59 7.58
C CYS A 215 -0.10 -16.94 8.41
N LYS A 216 -0.45 -16.25 9.49
CA LYS A 216 0.49 -15.66 10.44
C LYS A 216 1.45 -16.69 11.02
N TRP A 217 0.93 -17.84 11.43
CA TRP A 217 1.75 -18.95 11.93
C TRP A 217 2.72 -19.49 10.88
N LYS A 218 2.25 -19.65 9.62
CA LYS A 218 3.08 -20.09 8.49
C LYS A 218 4.16 -19.08 8.13
N ALA A 219 3.82 -17.80 8.13
CA ALA A 219 4.73 -16.71 7.78
C ALA A 219 5.84 -16.51 8.85
N GLY A 220 5.56 -16.88 10.12
CA GLY A 220 6.53 -16.79 11.19
C GLY A 220 7.18 -15.42 11.31
N ASP A 221 8.50 -15.38 11.19
CA ASP A 221 9.30 -14.15 11.29
C ASP A 221 9.10 -13.17 10.11
N ALA A 222 8.51 -13.62 9.00
CA ALA A 222 8.19 -12.76 7.86
C ALA A 222 6.92 -11.95 8.07
N TRP A 223 6.08 -12.32 9.07
CA TRP A 223 4.84 -11.60 9.37
C TRP A 223 5.11 -10.18 9.86
N ASP A 224 4.45 -9.20 9.22
CA ASP A 224 4.52 -7.81 9.67
C ASP A 224 3.45 -7.56 10.75
N PRO A 225 3.85 -7.27 12.01
CA PRO A 225 2.91 -7.02 13.10
C PRO A 225 2.25 -5.62 13.03
N ASP A 226 2.80 -4.71 12.25
CA ASP A 226 2.32 -3.33 12.15
C ASP A 226 1.25 -3.18 11.06
N GLU A 227 1.08 -4.19 10.20
CA GLU A 227 0.04 -4.23 9.18
C GLU A 227 -1.25 -4.88 9.69
N ILE A 228 -2.38 -4.29 9.37
CA ILE A 228 -3.70 -4.76 9.80
C ILE A 228 -4.44 -5.29 8.56
N TYR A 229 -4.49 -6.61 8.42
CA TYR A 229 -5.07 -7.25 7.25
C TYR A 229 -6.58 -7.39 7.33
N PHE A 230 -7.22 -7.60 6.19
CA PHE A 230 -8.65 -7.74 6.09
C PHE A 230 -9.13 -9.12 6.57
N VAL A 231 -10.14 -9.11 7.45
CA VAL A 231 -10.94 -10.29 7.81
C VAL A 231 -12.36 -10.04 7.33
N VAL A 232 -12.73 -10.76 6.29
CA VAL A 232 -13.96 -10.49 5.51
C VAL A 232 -15.22 -10.72 6.34
N GLU A 233 -15.29 -11.78 7.13
CA GLU A 233 -16.45 -12.06 8.01
C GLU A 233 -16.69 -10.93 9.04
N GLU A 234 -15.64 -10.24 9.47
CA GLU A 234 -15.74 -9.11 10.39
C GLU A 234 -16.20 -7.84 9.65
N LEU A 235 -15.69 -7.63 8.45
CA LEU A 235 -16.05 -6.48 7.63
C LEU A 235 -17.49 -6.58 7.08
N ARG A 236 -18.00 -7.79 6.82
CA ARG A 236 -19.39 -8.03 6.39
C ARG A 236 -20.43 -7.62 7.42
N LYS A 237 -20.08 -7.47 8.69
CA LYS A 237 -21.00 -6.95 9.70
C LYS A 237 -21.42 -5.51 9.41
N ASP A 238 -20.52 -4.72 8.82
CA ASP A 238 -20.78 -3.33 8.43
C ASP A 238 -21.15 -3.20 6.95
N PHE A 239 -20.69 -4.14 6.11
CA PHE A 239 -20.92 -4.18 4.67
C PHE A 239 -21.48 -5.54 4.22
N PRO A 240 -22.77 -5.84 4.48
CA PRO A 240 -23.33 -7.17 4.21
C PRO A 240 -23.28 -7.60 2.74
N ALA A 241 -23.28 -6.64 1.80
CA ALA A 241 -23.18 -6.89 0.35
C ALA A 241 -21.73 -7.09 -0.14
N LEU A 242 -20.72 -7.08 0.75
CA LEU A 242 -19.32 -7.30 0.40
C LEU A 242 -19.13 -8.69 -0.21
N SER A 243 -18.65 -8.73 -1.44
CA SER A 243 -18.18 -9.97 -2.06
C SER A 243 -16.66 -10.11 -1.88
N PHE A 244 -16.19 -11.35 -1.81
CA PHE A 244 -14.80 -11.68 -1.66
C PHE A 244 -14.41 -12.85 -2.56
N THR A 245 -13.24 -12.75 -3.16
CA THR A 245 -12.62 -13.81 -3.98
C THR A 245 -11.21 -14.06 -3.47
N GLN A 246 -10.97 -15.25 -2.91
CA GLN A 246 -9.64 -15.68 -2.50
C GLN A 246 -8.77 -15.90 -3.74
N MET A 247 -7.55 -15.35 -3.76
CA MET A 247 -6.63 -15.42 -4.89
C MET A 247 -5.37 -16.26 -4.59
N SER A 248 -5.01 -16.34 -3.31
CA SER A 248 -3.92 -17.18 -2.78
C SER A 248 -4.18 -17.49 -1.30
N ASP A 249 -3.23 -18.16 -0.63
CA ASP A 249 -3.33 -18.46 0.82
C ASP A 249 -3.42 -17.20 1.70
N CYS A 250 -2.98 -16.04 1.22
CA CYS A 250 -2.95 -14.80 2.01
C CYS A 250 -3.48 -13.56 1.29
N ALA A 251 -3.90 -13.66 0.02
CA ALA A 251 -4.40 -12.50 -0.72
C ALA A 251 -5.76 -12.75 -1.34
N GLY A 252 -6.54 -11.70 -1.49
CA GLY A 252 -7.85 -11.76 -2.11
C GLY A 252 -8.34 -10.43 -2.64
N VAL A 253 -9.45 -10.46 -3.32
CA VAL A 253 -10.14 -9.28 -3.87
C VAL A 253 -11.49 -9.12 -3.19
N LEU A 254 -11.67 -7.97 -2.53
CA LEU A 254 -12.94 -7.54 -1.94
C LEU A 254 -13.63 -6.56 -2.91
N MET A 255 -14.95 -6.67 -3.04
CA MET A 255 -15.73 -5.77 -3.88
C MET A 255 -17.00 -5.31 -3.16
N LEU A 256 -17.22 -3.96 -3.17
CA LEU A 256 -18.40 -3.28 -2.65
C LEU A 256 -19.02 -2.44 -3.76
N GLY A 257 -20.34 -2.36 -3.79
CA GLY A 257 -21.12 -1.53 -4.71
C GLY A 257 -22.29 -0.90 -4.00
#